data_e91528c51c1a4e91f353391fc9a50acc
#
_entry.id   e91528c51c1a4e91f353391fc9a50acc
#
_cell.length_a   1.000
_cell.length_b   1.000
_cell.length_c   1.000
_cell.angle_alpha   90.00
_cell.angle_beta   90.00
_cell.angle_gamma   90.00
#
_symmetry.space_group_name_H-M   'P 1'
#
loop_
_entity.id
_entity.type
_entity.pdbx_description
1 polymer ?
#
loop_
_entity_poly.entity_id
_entity_poly.type
_entity_poly.pdbx_seq_one_letter_code
_entity_poly.pdbx_strand_id
1 'polypeptide(L)'
;NYVIISSALGDNNSTVNAGDVVYLRAYFSETVFVTNGTPTLTLAIGSDNRTATYYSGSGSDELRFLYRIQAGDTDDNGTSIGANALSLNSSFIRDASGNYANITHDNVTDNSSFLVDTTVPTLVDNVSITSSTSNSVWNEYRMPSSGGSIGSLCNANCYVYVTATFSESVIIDTAGGTPTLNINVASNSRSATYTSGNETTALVFRYAILNGDDEDSNGISIGANALDL
;
A
#
# COMPACT_ATOMS: atom_id res chain seq x y z
N ASN A 1 -23.44 -27.54 -6.72
CA ASN A 1 -22.05 -27.11 -6.72
C ASN A 1 -21.99 -25.61 -6.45
N TYR A 2 -20.96 -25.16 -5.79
CA TYR A 2 -20.74 -23.73 -5.55
C TYR A 2 -19.24 -23.44 -5.47
N VAL A 3 -18.86 -22.19 -5.69
CA VAL A 3 -17.50 -21.69 -5.54
C VAL A 3 -17.45 -20.59 -4.50
N ILE A 4 -16.31 -20.41 -3.88
CA ILE A 4 -16.07 -19.32 -2.93
C ILE A 4 -14.66 -18.75 -3.09
N ILE A 5 -14.47 -17.51 -2.67
CA ILE A 5 -13.18 -16.95 -2.31
C ILE A 5 -12.99 -17.29 -0.82
N SER A 6 -11.99 -18.14 -0.50
CA SER A 6 -11.89 -18.74 0.84
C SER A 6 -10.95 -17.97 1.77
N SER A 7 -9.92 -17.38 1.23
CA SER A 7 -8.95 -16.56 1.97
C SER A 7 -8.04 -15.81 1.01
N ALA A 8 -7.45 -14.73 1.49
CA ALA A 8 -6.30 -14.09 0.89
C ALA A 8 -5.19 -14.05 1.95
N LEU A 9 -3.95 -14.25 1.55
CA LEU A 9 -2.78 -14.12 2.40
C LEU A 9 -2.00 -12.89 1.96
N GLY A 10 -2.06 -11.87 2.79
CA GLY A 10 -1.32 -10.62 2.68
C GLY A 10 -0.89 -10.14 4.06
N ASP A 11 -0.05 -9.13 4.10
CA ASP A 11 0.51 -8.56 5.31
C ASP A 11 -0.55 -7.74 6.10
N ASN A 12 -1.18 -8.39 7.09
CA ASN A 12 -1.92 -7.76 8.21
C ASN A 12 -3.15 -6.88 7.94
N ASN A 13 -3.72 -6.83 6.75
CA ASN A 13 -4.97 -6.12 6.51
C ASN A 13 -5.89 -6.88 5.52
N SER A 14 -7.11 -6.40 5.32
CA SER A 14 -8.06 -6.96 4.36
C SER A 14 -7.73 -6.62 2.89
N THR A 15 -6.68 -5.85 2.65
CA THR A 15 -6.19 -5.45 1.34
C THR A 15 -4.94 -6.25 0.99
N VAL A 16 -4.95 -6.94 -0.13
CA VAL A 16 -3.81 -7.70 -0.65
C VAL A 16 -3.05 -6.90 -1.69
N ASN A 17 -1.74 -7.09 -1.75
CA ASN A 17 -0.85 -6.40 -2.68
C ASN A 17 -0.13 -7.37 -3.63
N ALA A 18 0.73 -6.84 -4.49
CA ALA A 18 1.48 -7.64 -5.45
C ALA A 18 2.36 -8.70 -4.75
N GLY A 19 2.19 -9.95 -5.16
CA GLY A 19 2.87 -11.10 -4.55
C GLY A 19 2.03 -11.90 -3.55
N ASP A 20 0.97 -11.32 -3.01
CA ASP A 20 0.02 -12.01 -2.14
C ASP A 20 -0.79 -13.06 -2.90
N VAL A 21 -1.45 -13.94 -2.18
CA VAL A 21 -2.18 -15.05 -2.78
C VAL A 21 -3.64 -15.05 -2.35
N VAL A 22 -4.53 -15.11 -3.34
CA VAL A 22 -5.96 -15.35 -3.14
C VAL A 22 -6.25 -16.82 -3.39
N TYR A 23 -6.94 -17.46 -2.44
CA TYR A 23 -7.36 -18.85 -2.51
C TYR A 23 -8.85 -18.95 -2.81
N LEU A 24 -9.17 -19.82 -3.76
CA LEU A 24 -10.54 -20.12 -4.16
C LEU A 24 -10.82 -21.62 -4.01
N ARG A 25 -12.09 -21.95 -3.78
CA ARG A 25 -12.53 -23.35 -3.65
C ARG A 25 -13.77 -23.58 -4.50
N ALA A 26 -13.83 -24.77 -5.12
CA ALA A 26 -15.01 -25.28 -5.78
C ALA A 26 -15.48 -26.53 -5.07
N TYR A 27 -16.75 -26.58 -4.66
CA TYR A 27 -17.37 -27.68 -3.94
C TYR A 27 -18.30 -28.46 -4.82
N PHE A 28 -18.23 -29.78 -4.74
CA PHE A 28 -19.04 -30.73 -5.46
C PHE A 28 -19.94 -31.52 -4.52
N SER A 29 -20.99 -32.13 -5.05
CA SER A 29 -21.92 -32.96 -4.27
C SER A 29 -21.31 -34.28 -3.80
N GLU A 30 -20.17 -34.69 -4.38
CA GLU A 30 -19.48 -35.95 -4.10
C GLU A 30 -17.99 -35.83 -4.40
N THR A 31 -17.24 -36.87 -4.04
CA THR A 31 -15.79 -36.97 -4.32
C THR A 31 -15.51 -36.93 -5.82
N VAL A 32 -14.62 -36.06 -6.26
CA VAL A 32 -14.20 -35.91 -7.64
C VAL A 32 -12.70 -36.10 -7.81
N PHE A 33 -12.30 -36.59 -8.97
CA PHE A 33 -10.93 -36.80 -9.37
C PHE A 33 -10.59 -35.93 -10.58
N VAL A 34 -9.47 -35.22 -10.49
CA VAL A 34 -8.91 -34.41 -11.59
C VAL A 34 -7.85 -35.23 -12.33
N THR A 35 -7.97 -35.33 -13.65
CA THR A 35 -7.03 -36.05 -14.51
C THR A 35 -6.76 -35.31 -15.81
N ASN A 36 -5.62 -35.56 -16.44
CA ASN A 36 -5.24 -35.12 -17.80
C ASN A 36 -5.17 -33.58 -18.00
N GLY A 37 -4.82 -32.82 -17.00
CA GLY A 37 -4.69 -31.36 -17.15
C GLY A 37 -4.86 -30.64 -15.82
N THR A 38 -4.93 -29.33 -15.91
CA THR A 38 -5.05 -28.44 -14.75
C THR A 38 -6.25 -27.53 -14.95
N PRO A 39 -7.40 -27.81 -14.29
CA PRO A 39 -8.55 -26.92 -14.38
C PRO A 39 -8.23 -25.54 -13.81
N THR A 40 -8.98 -24.54 -14.23
CA THR A 40 -8.79 -23.16 -13.82
C THR A 40 -10.12 -22.57 -13.35
N LEU A 41 -10.03 -21.55 -12.49
CA LEU A 41 -11.19 -20.80 -12.04
C LEU A 41 -10.92 -19.30 -12.29
N THR A 42 -11.82 -18.66 -13.05
CA THR A 42 -11.68 -17.22 -13.34
C THR A 42 -12.12 -16.41 -12.14
N LEU A 43 -11.24 -15.50 -11.70
CA LEU A 43 -11.44 -14.51 -10.64
C LEU A 43 -11.51 -13.13 -11.29
N ALA A 44 -12.50 -12.32 -10.94
CA ALA A 44 -12.56 -10.92 -11.33
C ALA A 44 -11.86 -10.07 -10.25
N ILE A 45 -10.95 -9.21 -10.68
CA ILE A 45 -10.25 -8.21 -9.86
C ILE A 45 -10.47 -6.85 -10.52
N GLY A 46 -11.31 -6.01 -9.93
CA GLY A 46 -11.81 -4.81 -10.58
C GLY A 46 -12.49 -5.12 -11.92
N SER A 47 -12.04 -4.50 -12.98
CA SER A 47 -12.53 -4.74 -14.34
C SER A 47 -11.89 -5.93 -15.05
N ASP A 48 -10.86 -6.55 -14.47
CA ASP A 48 -10.01 -7.54 -15.12
C ASP A 48 -10.32 -8.97 -14.68
N ASN A 49 -10.36 -9.88 -15.64
CA ASN A 49 -10.43 -11.31 -15.35
C ASN A 49 -9.03 -11.89 -15.16
N ARG A 50 -8.83 -12.58 -14.04
CA ARG A 50 -7.60 -13.29 -13.70
C ARG A 50 -7.86 -14.79 -13.61
N THR A 51 -6.84 -15.59 -13.88
CA THR A 51 -6.94 -17.04 -13.89
C THR A 51 -6.30 -17.64 -12.66
N ALA A 52 -7.12 -18.16 -11.74
CA ALA A 52 -6.66 -18.98 -10.62
C ALA A 52 -6.42 -20.42 -11.10
N THR A 53 -5.27 -20.98 -10.70
CA THR A 53 -4.83 -22.29 -11.13
C THR A 53 -5.12 -23.34 -10.05
N TYR A 54 -5.65 -24.48 -10.46
CA TYR A 54 -5.82 -25.63 -9.56
C TYR A 54 -4.48 -26.09 -8.97
N TYR A 55 -4.46 -26.37 -7.66
CA TYR A 55 -3.27 -26.88 -6.99
C TYR A 55 -3.51 -28.11 -6.12
N SER A 56 -4.75 -28.41 -5.69
CA SER A 56 -5.02 -29.59 -4.87
C SER A 56 -6.51 -29.92 -4.76
N GLY A 57 -6.84 -31.08 -4.15
CA GLY A 57 -8.21 -31.47 -3.81
C GLY A 57 -8.74 -32.67 -4.61
N SER A 58 -8.00 -33.21 -5.59
CA SER A 58 -8.40 -34.46 -6.28
C SER A 58 -8.54 -35.61 -5.28
N GLY A 59 -9.64 -36.35 -5.36
CA GLY A 59 -10.01 -37.37 -4.39
C GLY A 59 -10.82 -36.85 -3.19
N SER A 60 -11.36 -35.65 -3.29
CA SER A 60 -12.29 -35.08 -2.32
C SER A 60 -13.46 -34.39 -3.03
N ASP A 61 -14.40 -33.84 -2.27
CA ASP A 61 -15.50 -33.02 -2.77
C ASP A 61 -15.15 -31.52 -2.90
N GLU A 62 -13.88 -31.16 -2.64
CA GLU A 62 -13.37 -29.79 -2.69
C GLU A 62 -12.14 -29.69 -3.59
N LEU A 63 -12.20 -28.91 -4.65
CA LEU A 63 -11.04 -28.52 -5.45
C LEU A 63 -10.57 -27.13 -5.07
N ARG A 64 -9.24 -26.96 -4.98
CA ARG A 64 -8.58 -25.74 -4.52
C ARG A 64 -7.80 -25.09 -5.63
N PHE A 65 -7.96 -23.76 -5.74
CA PHE A 65 -7.32 -22.90 -6.73
C PHE A 65 -6.61 -21.76 -6.03
N LEU A 66 -5.58 -21.24 -6.65
CA LEU A 66 -4.88 -20.05 -6.18
C LEU A 66 -4.58 -19.09 -7.34
N TYR A 67 -4.61 -17.81 -7.00
CA TYR A 67 -4.10 -16.74 -7.84
C TYR A 67 -3.11 -15.90 -7.04
N ARG A 68 -1.96 -15.60 -7.63
CA ARG A 68 -0.99 -14.67 -7.06
C ARG A 68 -1.22 -13.30 -7.67
N ILE A 69 -1.49 -12.32 -6.82
CA ILE A 69 -1.72 -10.92 -7.21
C ILE A 69 -0.52 -10.40 -7.98
N GLN A 70 -0.77 -9.78 -9.11
CA GLN A 70 0.24 -9.18 -9.98
C GLN A 70 0.27 -7.66 -9.79
N ALA A 71 1.41 -7.03 -10.07
CA ALA A 71 1.48 -5.58 -10.16
C ALA A 71 0.51 -5.07 -11.24
N GLY A 72 -0.30 -4.08 -10.86
CA GLY A 72 -1.37 -3.53 -11.70
C GLY A 72 -2.75 -4.13 -11.43
N ASP A 73 -2.87 -5.17 -10.60
CA ASP A 73 -4.18 -5.62 -10.11
C ASP A 73 -4.69 -4.61 -9.08
N THR A 74 -5.90 -4.09 -9.27
CA THR A 74 -6.55 -3.17 -8.32
C THR A 74 -8.04 -3.47 -8.22
N ASP A 75 -8.57 -3.50 -7.00
CA ASP A 75 -9.98 -3.76 -6.72
C ASP A 75 -10.38 -3.14 -5.38
N ASP A 76 -11.11 -2.06 -5.42
CA ASP A 76 -11.50 -1.27 -4.26
C ASP A 76 -12.89 -1.62 -3.70
N ASN A 77 -13.63 -2.49 -4.39
CA ASN A 77 -14.94 -2.99 -3.95
C ASN A 77 -14.93 -4.47 -3.58
N GLY A 78 -13.87 -5.18 -3.92
CA GLY A 78 -13.61 -6.57 -3.57
C GLY A 78 -13.78 -7.57 -4.70
N THR A 79 -12.91 -8.55 -4.69
CA THR A 79 -12.84 -9.59 -5.73
C THR A 79 -14.12 -10.42 -5.83
N SER A 80 -14.44 -10.89 -7.04
CA SER A 80 -15.65 -11.66 -7.33
C SER A 80 -15.39 -12.83 -8.29
N ILE A 81 -16.37 -13.73 -8.42
CA ILE A 81 -16.31 -14.85 -9.37
C ILE A 81 -17.60 -14.84 -10.19
N GLY A 82 -17.47 -14.78 -11.52
CA GLY A 82 -18.63 -14.88 -12.43
C GLY A 82 -19.30 -16.25 -12.39
N ALA A 83 -20.55 -16.33 -12.81
CA ALA A 83 -21.22 -17.63 -12.97
C ALA A 83 -20.48 -18.49 -14.00
N ASN A 84 -20.39 -19.80 -13.73
CA ASN A 84 -19.73 -20.78 -14.60
C ASN A 84 -18.25 -20.45 -14.95
N ALA A 85 -17.54 -19.85 -14.00
CA ALA A 85 -16.14 -19.44 -14.16
C ALA A 85 -15.14 -20.59 -14.11
N LEU A 86 -15.58 -21.77 -13.64
CA LEU A 86 -14.75 -22.99 -13.62
C LEU A 86 -14.57 -23.57 -15.03
N SER A 87 -13.32 -23.69 -15.46
CA SER A 87 -12.93 -24.25 -16.76
C SER A 87 -12.14 -25.54 -16.58
N LEU A 88 -12.46 -26.55 -17.38
CA LEU A 88 -11.71 -27.82 -17.41
C LEU A 88 -10.26 -27.65 -17.94
N ASN A 89 -10.02 -26.69 -18.81
CA ASN A 89 -8.70 -26.44 -19.39
C ASN A 89 -7.98 -27.75 -19.82
N SER A 90 -8.64 -28.56 -20.63
CA SER A 90 -8.20 -29.89 -21.11
C SER A 90 -8.09 -30.98 -20.03
N SER A 91 -8.53 -30.70 -18.80
CA SER A 91 -8.64 -31.72 -17.75
C SER A 91 -10.00 -32.44 -17.79
N PHE A 92 -10.08 -33.50 -17.03
CA PHE A 92 -11.36 -34.16 -16.70
C PHE A 92 -11.57 -34.08 -15.19
N ILE A 93 -12.81 -33.74 -14.80
CA ILE A 93 -13.28 -33.84 -13.42
C ILE A 93 -14.37 -34.91 -13.42
N ARG A 94 -14.16 -36.02 -12.69
CA ARG A 94 -15.04 -37.20 -12.68
C ARG A 94 -15.17 -37.76 -11.28
N ASP A 95 -16.27 -38.48 -11.03
CA ASP A 95 -16.41 -39.34 -9.86
C ASP A 95 -15.55 -40.66 -10.00
N ALA A 96 -15.58 -41.47 -8.96
CA ALA A 96 -14.88 -42.76 -8.96
C ALA A 96 -15.45 -43.79 -9.98
N SER A 97 -16.69 -43.59 -10.41
CA SER A 97 -17.38 -44.43 -11.41
C SER A 97 -17.10 -43.97 -12.85
N GLY A 98 -16.43 -42.83 -13.03
CA GLY A 98 -16.07 -42.27 -14.32
C GLY A 98 -17.10 -41.27 -14.88
N ASN A 99 -18.14 -40.92 -14.14
CA ASN A 99 -19.11 -39.91 -14.57
C ASN A 99 -18.52 -38.49 -14.50
N TYR A 100 -18.76 -37.70 -15.54
CA TYR A 100 -18.29 -36.31 -15.57
C TYR A 100 -19.02 -35.44 -14.56
N ALA A 101 -18.27 -34.65 -13.81
CA ALA A 101 -18.83 -33.69 -12.89
C ALA A 101 -19.56 -32.57 -13.66
N ASN A 102 -20.70 -32.14 -13.14
CA ASN A 102 -21.30 -30.87 -13.53
C ASN A 102 -20.45 -29.76 -12.91
N ILE A 103 -19.96 -28.80 -13.73
CA ILE A 103 -19.12 -27.68 -13.29
C ILE A 103 -19.88 -26.35 -13.25
N THR A 104 -21.21 -26.37 -13.45
CA THR A 104 -22.01 -25.14 -13.36
C THR A 104 -22.13 -24.66 -11.92
N HIS A 105 -22.03 -23.39 -11.72
CA HIS A 105 -22.19 -22.73 -10.42
C HIS A 105 -22.71 -21.30 -10.60
N ASP A 106 -23.30 -20.74 -9.55
CA ASP A 106 -23.70 -19.35 -9.48
C ASP A 106 -22.49 -18.42 -9.32
N ASN A 107 -22.72 -17.13 -9.49
CA ASN A 107 -21.69 -16.12 -9.24
C ASN A 107 -21.44 -15.93 -7.73
N VAL A 108 -20.24 -15.48 -7.40
CA VAL A 108 -19.88 -14.88 -6.11
C VAL A 108 -19.75 -13.38 -6.34
N THR A 109 -20.57 -12.60 -5.66
CA THR A 109 -20.55 -11.14 -5.73
C THR A 109 -19.28 -10.58 -5.08
N ASP A 110 -18.99 -9.31 -5.35
CA ASP A 110 -17.85 -8.60 -4.77
C ASP A 110 -17.78 -8.80 -3.25
N ASN A 111 -16.60 -9.17 -2.79
CA ASN A 111 -16.34 -9.45 -1.39
C ASN A 111 -15.38 -8.39 -0.82
N SER A 112 -15.95 -7.40 -0.14
CA SER A 112 -15.21 -6.28 0.45
C SER A 112 -14.18 -6.68 1.53
N SER A 113 -14.14 -7.96 1.91
CA SER A 113 -13.06 -8.50 2.74
C SER A 113 -11.80 -8.87 1.96
N PHE A 114 -11.83 -8.79 0.62
CA PHE A 114 -10.72 -9.12 -0.26
C PHE A 114 -10.49 -7.99 -1.27
N LEU A 115 -10.05 -6.85 -0.78
CA LEU A 115 -9.63 -5.70 -1.59
C LEU A 115 -8.24 -5.95 -2.17
N VAL A 116 -7.96 -5.36 -3.32
CA VAL A 116 -6.64 -5.47 -3.97
C VAL A 116 -6.11 -4.08 -4.28
N ASP A 117 -4.94 -3.76 -3.73
CA ASP A 117 -4.23 -2.52 -4.03
C ASP A 117 -2.75 -2.83 -4.28
N THR A 118 -2.31 -2.63 -5.49
CA THR A 118 -0.90 -2.79 -5.89
C THR A 118 -0.27 -1.46 -6.28
N THR A 119 -0.97 -0.36 -6.03
CA THR A 119 -0.46 0.99 -6.27
C THR A 119 0.64 1.30 -5.27
N VAL A 120 1.72 1.87 -5.74
CA VAL A 120 2.82 2.30 -4.87
C VAL A 120 2.61 3.75 -4.50
N PRO A 121 2.60 4.11 -3.18
CA PRO A 121 2.53 5.51 -2.78
C PRO A 121 3.65 6.33 -3.39
N THR A 122 3.29 7.44 -4.03
CA THR A 122 4.26 8.38 -4.62
C THR A 122 4.09 9.76 -4.01
N LEU A 123 5.18 10.49 -3.89
CA LEU A 123 5.10 11.91 -3.51
C LEU A 123 4.33 12.67 -4.59
N VAL A 124 3.28 13.37 -4.17
CA VAL A 124 2.50 14.29 -5.00
C VAL A 124 2.83 15.71 -4.59
N ASP A 125 2.97 16.60 -5.57
CA ASP A 125 3.35 17.99 -5.36
C ASP A 125 4.74 18.23 -4.72
N ASN A 126 5.09 19.49 -4.58
CA ASN A 126 6.29 19.88 -3.87
C ASN A 126 6.08 19.74 -2.36
N VAL A 127 7.08 19.22 -1.67
CA VAL A 127 7.11 19.22 -0.21
C VAL A 127 6.93 20.65 0.30
N SER A 128 5.99 20.86 1.20
CA SER A 128 5.69 22.19 1.74
C SER A 128 6.49 22.48 3.00
N ILE A 129 6.90 23.74 3.16
CA ILE A 129 7.62 24.22 4.35
C ILE A 129 6.75 25.24 5.05
N THR A 130 6.55 25.06 6.36
CA THR A 130 5.81 25.99 7.22
C THR A 130 6.58 26.26 8.51
N SER A 131 6.25 27.31 9.22
CA SER A 131 6.86 27.63 10.51
C SER A 131 5.86 27.55 11.66
N SER A 132 6.35 27.36 12.87
CA SER A 132 5.53 27.34 14.10
C SER A 132 4.97 28.69 14.49
N THR A 133 5.40 29.77 13.85
CA THR A 133 4.97 31.14 14.15
C THR A 133 4.18 31.70 12.97
N SER A 134 3.12 32.46 13.26
CA SER A 134 2.28 33.10 12.26
C SER A 134 2.97 34.22 11.44
N ASN A 135 4.22 34.54 11.76
CA ASN A 135 5.06 35.44 10.98
C ASN A 135 5.90 34.58 10.02
N SER A 136 5.49 34.52 8.77
CA SER A 136 6.17 33.88 7.65
C SER A 136 7.53 34.54 7.30
N VAL A 137 8.09 35.30 8.20
CA VAL A 137 9.25 36.17 7.96
C VAL A 137 10.37 35.71 8.88
N TRP A 138 11.03 34.63 8.48
CA TRP A 138 12.42 34.37 8.85
C TRP A 138 13.36 35.24 8.01
N ASN A 139 12.90 36.42 7.55
CA ASN A 139 13.69 37.32 6.75
C ASN A 139 14.46 38.29 7.64
N GLU A 140 15.63 38.58 7.16
CA GLU A 140 16.65 39.61 7.40
C GLU A 140 16.42 40.61 8.57
N TYR A 141 15.21 40.82 9.01
CA TYR A 141 14.91 41.92 9.89
C TYR A 141 14.94 41.61 11.38
N ARG A 142 15.23 40.36 11.73
CA ARG A 142 15.25 39.90 13.11
C ARG A 142 16.56 39.24 13.57
N MET A 143 17.56 39.23 12.69
CA MET A 143 18.92 39.00 13.13
C MET A 143 19.49 40.30 13.63
N PRO A 144 19.79 40.48 14.92
CA PRO A 144 20.52 41.66 15.34
C PRO A 144 21.88 41.61 14.63
N SER A 145 22.18 42.66 13.90
CA SER A 145 23.46 42.90 13.20
C SER A 145 24.68 42.92 14.12
N SER A 146 24.59 42.44 15.32
CA SER A 146 25.65 42.38 16.32
C SER A 146 25.45 41.14 17.21
N GLY A 147 25.85 39.98 16.73
CA GLY A 147 26.25 38.85 17.59
C GLY A 147 25.21 38.26 18.56
N GLY A 148 23.94 38.58 18.40
CA GLY A 148 22.87 38.03 19.22
C GLY A 148 22.43 36.64 18.70
N SER A 149 22.51 35.66 19.55
CA SER A 149 22.03 34.31 19.26
C SER A 149 20.55 34.28 18.91
N ILE A 150 20.14 33.54 17.86
CA ILE A 150 18.73 33.29 17.49
C ILE A 150 17.92 32.80 18.69
N GLY A 151 18.54 32.06 19.61
CA GLY A 151 17.95 31.61 20.87
C GLY A 151 17.37 32.71 21.75
N SER A 152 17.66 33.97 21.48
CA SER A 152 17.11 35.13 22.24
C SER A 152 15.79 35.65 21.69
N LEU A 153 15.44 35.34 20.43
CA LEU A 153 14.19 35.81 19.78
C LEU A 153 13.14 34.72 19.63
N CYS A 154 13.58 33.49 19.63
CA CYS A 154 12.75 32.32 19.69
C CYS A 154 12.83 31.73 21.11
N ASN A 155 11.94 32.16 22.02
CA ASN A 155 11.83 31.51 23.33
C ASN A 155 11.65 29.99 23.16
N ALA A 156 12.75 29.26 23.11
CA ALA A 156 12.90 27.80 23.19
C ALA A 156 12.10 26.90 22.19
N ASN A 157 11.30 27.43 21.28
CA ASN A 157 10.39 26.62 20.44
C ASN A 157 10.20 27.13 19.00
N CYS A 158 11.27 27.46 18.31
CA CYS A 158 11.17 27.78 16.87
C CYS A 158 11.37 26.52 16.05
N TYR A 159 10.32 26.09 15.41
CA TYR A 159 10.30 24.92 14.57
C TYR A 159 9.98 25.25 13.12
N VAL A 160 10.69 24.58 12.22
CA VAL A 160 10.29 24.43 10.83
C VAL A 160 9.55 23.11 10.71
N TYR A 161 8.39 23.14 10.08
CA TYR A 161 7.65 21.95 9.72
C TYR A 161 7.74 21.74 8.21
N VAL A 162 7.97 20.50 7.84
CA VAL A 162 8.01 20.08 6.44
C VAL A 162 6.95 19.00 6.26
N THR A 163 6.06 19.21 5.30
CA THR A 163 5.01 18.23 4.98
C THR A 163 5.29 17.61 3.63
N ALA A 164 5.45 16.30 3.63
CA ALA A 164 5.54 15.47 2.43
C ALA A 164 4.16 14.83 2.17
N THR A 165 3.56 15.12 1.01
CA THR A 165 2.24 14.60 0.64
C THR A 165 2.39 13.47 -0.35
N PHE A 166 1.69 12.36 -0.09
CA PHE A 166 1.67 11.16 -0.91
C PHE A 166 0.36 11.01 -1.67
N SER A 167 0.36 10.25 -2.75
CA SER A 167 -0.82 9.92 -3.57
C SER A 167 -1.88 9.13 -2.80
N GLU A 168 -1.48 8.45 -1.75
CA GLU A 168 -2.34 7.62 -0.91
C GLU A 168 -1.85 7.60 0.54
N SER A 169 -2.64 7.00 1.42
CA SER A 169 -2.30 6.86 2.84
C SER A 169 -1.08 5.96 3.02
N VAL A 170 -0.12 6.41 3.83
CA VAL A 170 1.12 5.67 4.10
C VAL A 170 1.20 5.26 5.57
N ILE A 171 1.72 4.06 5.81
CA ILE A 171 1.97 3.53 7.16
C ILE A 171 3.47 3.66 7.44
N ILE A 172 3.79 4.25 8.59
CA ILE A 172 5.17 4.43 9.05
C ILE A 172 5.50 3.35 10.08
N ASP A 173 6.47 2.50 9.75
CA ASP A 173 7.10 1.61 10.73
C ASP A 173 8.42 2.23 11.20
N THR A 174 8.51 2.50 12.51
CA THR A 174 9.70 3.09 13.15
C THR A 174 10.61 2.06 13.81
N ALA A 175 10.35 0.76 13.65
CA ALA A 175 11.17 -0.30 14.25
C ALA A 175 12.63 -0.29 13.71
N GLY A 176 12.82 0.14 12.45
CA GLY A 176 14.13 0.31 11.82
C GLY A 176 14.79 1.66 12.05
N GLY A 177 14.06 2.64 12.56
CA GLY A 177 14.51 4.02 12.75
C GLY A 177 13.35 5.01 12.57
N THR A 178 13.60 6.27 12.90
CA THR A 178 12.62 7.33 12.67
C THR A 178 12.91 8.00 11.35
N PRO A 179 11.96 8.07 10.40
CA PRO A 179 12.15 8.74 9.13
C PRO A 179 12.59 10.19 9.29
N THR A 180 13.43 10.64 8.39
CA THR A 180 13.95 12.01 8.36
C THR A 180 13.80 12.65 6.99
N LEU A 181 13.82 13.99 6.97
CA LEU A 181 13.83 14.77 5.74
C LEU A 181 14.90 15.84 5.80
N ASN A 182 15.81 15.83 4.83
CA ASN A 182 16.91 16.77 4.78
C ASN A 182 16.46 18.11 4.22
N ILE A 183 16.77 19.19 4.94
CA ILE A 183 16.53 20.57 4.56
C ILE A 183 17.84 21.34 4.51
N ASN A 184 17.91 22.36 3.69
CA ASN A 184 19.04 23.30 3.67
C ASN A 184 18.64 24.59 4.39
N VAL A 185 19.39 24.93 5.41
CA VAL A 185 19.25 26.20 6.15
C VAL A 185 20.55 26.98 5.92
N ALA A 186 20.48 28.03 5.14
CA ALA A 186 21.65 28.72 4.61
C ALA A 186 22.61 27.73 3.88
N SER A 187 23.86 27.63 4.30
CA SER A 187 24.82 26.68 3.76
C SER A 187 24.85 25.33 4.49
N ASN A 188 24.00 25.13 5.50
CA ASN A 188 24.01 23.95 6.34
C ASN A 188 22.92 22.96 5.92
N SER A 189 23.30 21.69 5.74
CA SER A 189 22.33 20.60 5.68
C SER A 189 21.84 20.25 7.09
N ARG A 190 20.53 20.18 7.28
CA ARG A 190 19.86 19.85 8.54
C ARG A 190 18.86 18.73 8.30
N SER A 191 18.55 17.98 9.35
CA SER A 191 17.61 16.86 9.28
C SER A 191 16.38 17.19 10.10
N ALA A 192 15.21 17.25 9.46
CA ALA A 192 13.90 17.31 10.10
C ALA A 192 13.45 15.89 10.41
N THR A 193 12.99 15.65 11.63
CA THR A 193 12.57 14.34 12.11
C THR A 193 11.05 14.18 11.98
N TYR A 194 10.59 13.00 11.55
CA TYR A 194 9.18 12.66 11.50
C TYR A 194 8.48 12.89 12.84
N THR A 195 7.28 13.47 12.82
CA THR A 195 6.50 13.75 14.02
C THR A 195 5.06 13.25 13.99
N SER A 196 4.44 13.20 12.81
CA SER A 196 3.03 12.80 12.69
C SER A 196 2.63 12.53 11.25
N GLY A 197 1.43 11.96 11.07
CA GLY A 197 0.83 11.68 9.77
C GLY A 197 0.77 10.20 9.41
N ASN A 198 1.08 9.29 10.35
CA ASN A 198 0.87 7.86 10.13
C ASN A 198 -0.58 7.57 9.72
N GLU A 199 -0.77 6.65 8.77
CA GLU A 199 -2.08 6.28 8.21
C GLU A 199 -2.81 7.47 7.52
N THR A 200 -2.05 8.45 7.03
CA THR A 200 -2.57 9.56 6.24
C THR A 200 -1.75 9.78 4.97
N THR A 201 -2.23 10.66 4.10
CA THR A 201 -1.48 11.07 2.89
C THR A 201 -0.40 12.10 3.17
N ALA A 202 -0.28 12.63 4.38
CA ALA A 202 0.61 13.75 4.68
C ALA A 202 1.51 13.45 5.88
N LEU A 203 2.78 13.20 5.63
CA LEU A 203 3.78 13.03 6.68
C LEU A 203 4.38 14.38 7.07
N VAL A 204 4.42 14.66 8.38
CA VAL A 204 4.95 15.90 8.94
C VAL A 204 6.29 15.64 9.62
N PHE A 205 7.30 16.39 9.21
CA PHE A 205 8.63 16.41 9.80
C PHE A 205 8.88 17.74 10.49
N ARG A 206 9.68 17.72 11.53
CA ARG A 206 9.99 18.92 12.33
C ARG A 206 11.48 19.06 12.52
N TYR A 207 11.95 20.27 12.31
CA TYR A 207 13.30 20.70 12.63
C TYR A 207 13.28 21.82 13.67
N ALA A 208 14.06 21.69 14.75
CA ALA A 208 14.26 22.76 15.71
C ALA A 208 15.43 23.63 15.20
N ILE A 209 15.21 24.94 15.06
CA ILE A 209 16.26 25.87 14.67
C ILE A 209 17.39 25.87 15.72
N LEU A 210 18.62 25.70 15.26
CA LEU A 210 19.80 25.63 16.09
C LEU A 210 20.60 26.95 16.04
N ASN A 211 21.45 27.12 17.04
CA ASN A 211 22.45 28.19 17.01
C ASN A 211 23.42 27.92 15.82
N GLY A 212 23.64 28.94 15.00
CA GLY A 212 24.42 28.83 13.76
C GLY A 212 23.60 28.54 12.50
N ASP A 213 22.28 28.56 12.60
CA ASP A 213 21.34 28.55 11.45
C ASP A 213 20.97 29.99 11.03
N ASP A 214 21.81 30.94 11.36
CA ASP A 214 21.69 32.35 11.08
C ASP A 214 22.06 32.68 9.63
N GLU A 215 21.49 33.76 9.11
CA GLU A 215 21.81 34.33 7.80
C GLU A 215 21.36 33.50 6.57
N ASP A 216 20.22 32.82 6.65
CA ASP A 216 19.60 32.31 5.45
C ASP A 216 18.80 33.38 4.71
N SER A 217 19.48 34.17 3.90
CA SER A 217 18.87 35.27 3.12
C SER A 217 18.04 34.75 1.94
N ASN A 218 18.21 33.49 1.56
CA ASN A 218 17.53 32.88 0.43
C ASN A 218 16.30 32.03 0.86
N GLY A 219 16.17 31.79 2.17
CA GLY A 219 15.13 30.93 2.73
C GLY A 219 15.48 29.45 2.75
N ILE A 220 14.80 28.71 3.62
CA ILE A 220 14.98 27.26 3.77
C ILE A 220 14.54 26.55 2.50
N SER A 221 15.33 25.63 2.02
CA SER A 221 15.05 24.84 0.82
C SER A 221 15.16 23.34 1.06
N ILE A 222 14.60 22.56 0.14
CA ILE A 222 14.64 21.10 0.14
C ILE A 222 15.27 20.65 -1.17
N GLY A 223 16.29 19.81 -1.08
CA GLY A 223 16.93 19.23 -2.25
C GLY A 223 16.13 18.04 -2.81
N ALA A 224 16.51 17.59 -4.00
CA ALA A 224 15.98 16.34 -4.54
C ALA A 224 16.36 15.15 -3.63
N ASN A 225 15.47 14.15 -3.53
CA ASN A 225 15.68 12.94 -2.73
C ASN A 225 16.02 13.23 -1.25
N ALA A 226 15.40 14.24 -0.68
CA ALA A 226 15.65 14.68 0.69
C ALA A 226 15.01 13.79 1.76
N LEU A 227 13.99 12.99 1.40
CA LEU A 227 13.31 12.06 2.30
C LEU A 227 14.15 10.79 2.47
N ASP A 228 14.35 10.40 3.74
CA ASP A 228 15.06 9.19 4.17
C ASP A 228 14.10 8.40 5.10
N LEU A 229 13.76 7.16 4.67
CA LEU A 229 12.73 6.30 5.28
C LEU A 229 13.34 5.10 5.98
#